data_55fc211f2b14e7f9505329673179bbc2
#
_entry.id   55fc211f2b14e7f9505329673179bbc2
#
_cell.length_a   1.000
_cell.length_b   1.000
_cell.length_c   1.000
_cell.angle_alpha   90.00
_cell.angle_beta   90.00
_cell.angle_gamma   90.00
#
_symmetry.space_group_name_H-M   'P 1'
#
loop_
_entity.id
_entity.type
_entity.pdbx_description
1 polymer ?
#
loop_
_entity_poly.entity_id
_entity_poly.type
_entity_poly.pdbx_seq_one_letter_code
_entity_poly.pdbx_strand_id
1 'polypeptide(L)'
;MDLRYSDAEQAFRNDLRAWLEATLPGLPPKPSPDDWPGRRAYDTHWQRLLFDAGYAGVDWPVEGGGRGSSAIEELIFKEELERAHAPYVGVNFVGLLHAGPTVIAEGTPEQRARFLPPILRGDEVWCQGFSEPNAGSDLASMRTRAVRDGDDYVVSGQKIWTSHAEVADYCELLVRTGDEDSRHRGISWLILPMDSPGVDIRPLHTIAGSTEFAELFLDEVRVPVANRVGDENDGWRVTMVTLSFERGTAFVGDLLEAIELLATTVTLARRTGAWADPGVRRQAGHLKAELDALWALTKRNVSQAARTGIPGVGGTYFKLAYSETRHKLGEFSLSLLERAGLAAHDIEGLDGGGLLPAGVMVEDWLRGISLTIAAGTSQIQRNIVGERILGLPKEPQAAPGQKR
;
A
#
# COMPACT_ATOMS: atom_id res chain seq x y z
N MET A 1 -0.10 22.81 22.21
CA MET A 1 0.12 22.25 20.86
C MET A 1 -0.65 23.15 19.91
N ASP A 2 0.00 23.80 18.97
CA ASP A 2 -0.68 24.55 17.90
C ASP A 2 -0.93 23.57 16.74
N LEU A 3 -2.19 23.43 16.35
CA LEU A 3 -2.63 22.55 15.26
C LEU A 3 -2.95 23.32 13.98
N ARG A 4 -2.68 24.62 13.97
CA ARG A 4 -2.87 25.47 12.79
C ARG A 4 -1.69 25.27 11.84
N TYR A 5 -1.98 25.29 10.55
CA TYR A 5 -0.94 25.33 9.54
C TYR A 5 -0.27 26.70 9.52
N SER A 6 1.03 26.73 9.25
CA SER A 6 1.77 27.95 8.97
C SER A 6 1.29 28.59 7.66
N ASP A 7 1.64 29.86 7.45
CA ASP A 7 1.28 30.55 6.20
C ASP A 7 1.85 29.84 4.97
N ALA A 8 3.05 29.25 5.06
CA ALA A 8 3.67 28.47 3.97
C ALA A 8 2.90 27.18 3.69
N GLU A 9 2.52 26.42 4.71
CA GLU A 9 1.72 25.21 4.58
C GLU A 9 0.31 25.52 4.06
N GLN A 10 -0.28 26.64 4.47
CA GLN A 10 -1.56 27.07 3.93
C GLN A 10 -1.46 27.52 2.47
N ALA A 11 -0.36 28.17 2.07
CA ALA A 11 -0.10 28.53 0.68
C ALA A 11 0.06 27.25 -0.17
N PHE A 12 0.86 26.28 0.26
CA PHE A 12 0.98 24.98 -0.40
C PHE A 12 -0.38 24.30 -0.60
N ARG A 13 -1.23 24.27 0.44
CA ARG A 13 -2.59 23.73 0.36
C ARG A 13 -3.43 24.43 -0.69
N ASN A 14 -3.40 25.77 -0.72
CA ASN A 14 -4.23 26.55 -1.63
C ASN A 14 -3.77 26.37 -3.10
N ASP A 15 -2.46 26.33 -3.33
CA ASP A 15 -1.87 26.09 -4.66
C ASP A 15 -2.23 24.70 -5.18
N LEU A 16 -2.07 23.67 -4.35
CA LEU A 16 -2.45 22.31 -4.70
C LEU A 16 -3.95 22.20 -5.02
N ARG A 17 -4.80 22.81 -4.19
CA ARG A 17 -6.25 22.81 -4.39
C ARG A 17 -6.64 23.47 -5.72
N ALA A 18 -6.10 24.64 -6.00
CA ALA A 18 -6.34 25.34 -7.26
C ALA A 18 -5.87 24.50 -8.47
N TRP A 19 -4.74 23.83 -8.35
CA TRP A 19 -4.25 22.94 -9.40
C TRP A 19 -5.17 21.72 -9.60
N LEU A 20 -5.63 21.08 -8.52
CA LEU A 20 -6.57 19.96 -8.59
C LEU A 20 -7.90 20.39 -9.25
N GLU A 21 -8.47 21.51 -8.83
CA GLU A 21 -9.71 22.05 -9.41
C GLU A 21 -9.60 22.35 -10.92
N ALA A 22 -8.41 22.77 -11.37
CA ALA A 22 -8.15 23.03 -12.79
C ALA A 22 -7.88 21.75 -13.60
N THR A 23 -7.26 20.72 -12.97
CA THR A 23 -6.72 19.54 -13.67
C THR A 23 -7.73 18.39 -13.74
N LEU A 24 -8.44 18.10 -12.63
CA LEU A 24 -9.33 16.93 -12.54
C LEU A 24 -10.43 16.88 -13.59
N PRO A 25 -11.08 17.99 -13.98
CA PRO A 25 -12.12 17.95 -15.02
C PRO A 25 -11.61 17.52 -16.41
N GLY A 26 -10.30 17.61 -16.65
CA GLY A 26 -9.64 17.22 -17.90
C GLY A 26 -9.23 15.75 -17.96
N LEU A 27 -9.36 15.00 -16.87
CA LEU A 27 -9.02 13.58 -16.87
C LEU A 27 -9.97 12.74 -17.73
N PRO A 28 -9.47 11.72 -18.42
CA PRO A 28 -10.33 10.75 -19.11
C PRO A 28 -11.21 10.00 -18.11
N PRO A 29 -12.28 9.34 -18.55
CA PRO A 29 -13.07 8.46 -17.70
C PRO A 29 -12.20 7.36 -17.10
N LYS A 30 -12.42 7.07 -15.81
CA LYS A 30 -11.70 5.98 -15.12
C LYS A 30 -12.04 4.63 -15.79
N PRO A 31 -11.04 3.82 -16.17
CA PRO A 31 -11.27 2.51 -16.78
C PRO A 31 -11.96 1.53 -15.82
N SER A 32 -12.53 0.45 -16.41
CA SER A 32 -13.06 -0.66 -15.63
C SER A 32 -11.98 -1.24 -14.67
N PRO A 33 -12.35 -1.73 -13.49
CA PRO A 33 -11.41 -2.36 -12.55
C PRO A 33 -10.58 -3.50 -13.14
N ASP A 34 -11.10 -4.23 -14.14
CA ASP A 34 -10.43 -5.37 -14.78
C ASP A 34 -9.68 -4.99 -16.06
N ASP A 35 -9.78 -3.75 -16.53
CA ASP A 35 -9.02 -3.25 -17.68
C ASP A 35 -7.62 -2.78 -17.23
N TRP A 36 -6.71 -3.72 -16.97
CA TRP A 36 -5.36 -3.42 -16.49
C TRP A 36 -4.55 -2.55 -17.45
N PRO A 37 -4.56 -2.77 -18.76
CA PRO A 37 -3.90 -1.86 -19.71
C PRO A 37 -4.48 -0.43 -19.67
N GLY A 38 -5.79 -0.31 -19.63
CA GLY A 38 -6.47 1.00 -19.51
C GLY A 38 -6.15 1.67 -18.17
N ARG A 39 -6.15 0.91 -17.06
CA ARG A 39 -5.75 1.42 -15.74
C ARG A 39 -4.31 1.88 -15.72
N ARG A 40 -3.38 1.11 -16.29
CA ARG A 40 -1.99 1.57 -16.44
C ARG A 40 -1.91 2.90 -17.18
N ALA A 41 -2.58 3.00 -18.33
CA ALA A 41 -2.57 4.24 -19.11
C ALA A 41 -3.15 5.43 -18.33
N TYR A 42 -4.24 5.22 -17.59
CA TYR A 42 -4.88 6.23 -16.76
C TYR A 42 -3.99 6.67 -15.58
N ASP A 43 -3.48 5.71 -14.79
CA ASP A 43 -2.68 5.98 -13.60
C ASP A 43 -1.33 6.62 -13.95
N THR A 44 -0.68 6.17 -15.04
CA THR A 44 0.57 6.77 -15.51
C THR A 44 0.36 8.16 -16.11
N HIS A 45 -0.78 8.40 -16.77
CA HIS A 45 -1.15 9.75 -17.21
C HIS A 45 -1.34 10.70 -16.03
N TRP A 46 -2.06 10.27 -14.99
CA TRP A 46 -2.20 11.03 -13.75
C TRP A 46 -0.86 11.32 -13.09
N GLN A 47 0.00 10.31 -13.00
CA GLN A 47 1.35 10.47 -12.44
C GLN A 47 2.18 11.49 -13.23
N ARG A 48 2.05 11.51 -14.56
CA ARG A 48 2.70 12.50 -15.41
C ARG A 48 2.23 13.92 -15.13
N LEU A 49 0.91 14.12 -14.95
CA LEU A 49 0.36 15.43 -14.57
C LEU A 49 0.90 15.90 -13.21
N LEU A 50 1.01 15.00 -12.22
CA LEU A 50 1.63 15.29 -10.93
C LEU A 50 3.11 15.66 -11.10
N PHE A 51 3.84 14.94 -11.94
CA PHE A 51 5.26 15.21 -12.21
C PHE A 51 5.46 16.58 -12.85
N ASP A 52 4.70 16.90 -13.89
CA ASP A 52 4.79 18.17 -14.63
C ASP A 52 4.44 19.38 -13.75
N ALA A 53 3.57 19.18 -12.76
CA ALA A 53 3.19 20.20 -11.78
C ALA A 53 4.12 20.24 -10.54
N GLY A 54 5.11 19.33 -10.44
CA GLY A 54 6.04 19.27 -9.30
C GLY A 54 5.43 18.66 -8.04
N TYR A 55 4.40 17.82 -8.17
CA TYR A 55 3.74 17.09 -7.07
C TYR A 55 4.07 15.58 -7.07
N ALA A 56 4.81 15.05 -8.04
CA ALA A 56 5.31 13.68 -7.97
C ALA A 56 6.42 13.56 -6.91
N GLY A 57 6.42 12.47 -6.14
CA GLY A 57 7.40 12.25 -5.08
C GLY A 57 7.45 13.40 -4.08
N VAL A 58 6.31 13.83 -3.57
CA VAL A 58 6.20 14.94 -2.60
C VAL A 58 7.12 14.71 -1.39
N ASP A 59 7.19 13.49 -0.92
CA ASP A 59 8.00 13.02 0.21
C ASP A 59 9.42 12.62 -0.17
N TRP A 60 9.73 12.47 -1.47
CA TRP A 60 11.08 12.11 -1.90
C TRP A 60 12.03 13.29 -1.72
N PRO A 61 13.29 13.04 -1.30
CA PRO A 61 14.29 14.09 -1.20
C PRO A 61 14.62 14.67 -2.59
N VAL A 62 15.10 15.91 -2.61
CA VAL A 62 15.41 16.64 -3.86
C VAL A 62 16.46 15.92 -4.70
N GLU A 63 17.47 15.31 -4.07
CA GLU A 63 18.48 14.49 -4.73
C GLU A 63 17.94 13.22 -5.38
N GLY A 64 16.77 12.76 -4.95
CA GLY A 64 15.99 11.67 -5.58
C GLY A 64 15.07 12.16 -6.69
N GLY A 65 15.06 13.45 -7.00
CA GLY A 65 14.18 14.09 -7.99
C GLY A 65 12.80 14.48 -7.43
N GLY A 66 12.55 14.28 -6.15
CA GLY A 66 11.31 14.66 -5.49
C GLY A 66 11.25 16.12 -5.06
N ARG A 67 10.18 16.49 -4.39
CA ARG A 67 9.95 17.86 -3.93
C ARG A 67 10.68 18.17 -2.61
N GLY A 68 11.05 17.17 -1.81
CA GLY A 68 11.64 17.35 -0.48
C GLY A 68 10.69 18.04 0.50
N SER A 69 9.40 17.80 0.37
CA SER A 69 8.38 18.40 1.23
C SER A 69 8.48 17.90 2.67
N SER A 70 8.00 18.74 3.58
CA SER A 70 7.87 18.36 4.99
C SER A 70 6.78 17.29 5.16
N ALA A 71 6.84 16.53 6.26
CA ALA A 71 5.81 15.56 6.60
C ALA A 71 4.41 16.19 6.75
N ILE A 72 4.34 17.48 7.06
CA ILE A 72 3.07 18.21 7.13
C ILE A 72 2.55 18.52 5.72
N GLU A 73 3.41 18.94 4.79
CA GLU A 73 3.00 19.15 3.38
C GLU A 73 2.59 17.84 2.72
N GLU A 74 3.28 16.72 3.02
CA GLU A 74 2.86 15.39 2.59
C GLU A 74 1.46 15.03 3.11
N LEU A 75 1.17 15.30 4.39
CA LEU A 75 -0.18 15.11 4.94
C LEU A 75 -1.22 15.98 4.23
N ILE A 76 -0.91 17.25 4.00
CA ILE A 76 -1.79 18.18 3.25
C ILE A 76 -2.04 17.65 1.84
N PHE A 77 -1.00 17.16 1.15
CA PHE A 77 -1.12 16.59 -0.18
C PHE A 77 -2.14 15.44 -0.21
N LYS A 78 -2.03 14.50 0.72
CA LYS A 78 -2.96 13.36 0.82
C LYS A 78 -4.37 13.80 1.19
N GLU A 79 -4.52 14.75 2.13
CA GLU A 79 -5.83 15.33 2.49
C GLU A 79 -6.52 16.00 1.30
N GLU A 80 -5.79 16.76 0.49
CA GLU A 80 -6.38 17.48 -0.63
C GLU A 80 -6.69 16.57 -1.82
N LEU A 81 -5.87 15.55 -2.08
CA LEU A 81 -6.19 14.52 -3.09
C LEU A 81 -7.49 13.81 -2.75
N GLU A 82 -7.61 13.33 -1.51
CA GLU A 82 -8.81 12.61 -1.06
C GLU A 82 -10.04 13.50 -1.10
N ARG A 83 -9.94 14.72 -0.57
CA ARG A 83 -11.05 15.69 -0.60
C ARG A 83 -11.54 16.03 -2.01
N ALA A 84 -10.63 16.03 -2.98
CA ALA A 84 -10.94 16.30 -4.39
C ALA A 84 -11.37 15.04 -5.15
N HIS A 85 -11.43 13.86 -4.49
CA HIS A 85 -11.61 12.54 -5.13
C HIS A 85 -10.67 12.34 -6.30
N ALA A 86 -9.43 12.83 -6.16
CA ALA A 86 -8.39 12.67 -7.16
C ALA A 86 -7.96 11.21 -7.26
N PRO A 87 -7.43 10.74 -8.41
CA PRO A 87 -6.86 9.41 -8.51
C PRO A 87 -5.73 9.24 -7.49
N TYR A 88 -5.65 8.06 -6.88
CA TYR A 88 -4.52 7.67 -6.06
C TYR A 88 -3.37 7.19 -6.97
N VAL A 89 -2.27 6.77 -6.38
CA VAL A 89 -1.07 6.32 -7.12
C VAL A 89 -1.32 5.12 -8.07
N GLY A 90 -2.40 4.35 -7.88
CA GLY A 90 -2.79 3.24 -8.73
C GLY A 90 -1.66 2.24 -8.94
N VAL A 91 -1.41 1.84 -10.20
CA VAL A 91 -0.35 0.90 -10.54
C VAL A 91 1.07 1.40 -10.24
N ASN A 92 1.26 2.70 -10.00
CA ASN A 92 2.57 3.27 -9.64
C ASN A 92 2.92 3.08 -8.16
N PHE A 93 2.06 2.44 -7.38
CA PHE A 93 2.18 2.26 -5.94
C PHE A 93 3.55 1.71 -5.52
N VAL A 94 3.99 0.58 -6.08
CA VAL A 94 5.27 -0.05 -5.69
C VAL A 94 6.46 0.84 -6.07
N GLY A 95 6.44 1.41 -7.28
CA GLY A 95 7.50 2.32 -7.73
C GLY A 95 7.66 3.53 -6.83
N LEU A 96 6.57 4.20 -6.49
CA LEU A 96 6.60 5.45 -5.74
C LEU A 96 6.82 5.28 -4.24
N LEU A 97 6.21 4.25 -3.63
CA LEU A 97 6.19 4.10 -2.17
C LEU A 97 7.16 3.05 -1.64
N HIS A 98 7.71 2.17 -2.49
CA HIS A 98 8.61 1.08 -2.09
C HIS A 98 9.93 1.12 -2.83
N ALA A 99 9.95 0.79 -4.12
CA ALA A 99 11.18 0.62 -4.91
C ALA A 99 11.97 1.92 -5.03
N GLY A 100 11.32 3.04 -5.36
CA GLY A 100 11.97 4.34 -5.47
C GLY A 100 12.66 4.78 -4.18
N PRO A 101 11.94 4.88 -3.04
CA PRO A 101 12.56 5.19 -1.75
C PRO A 101 13.67 4.21 -1.35
N THR A 102 13.53 2.92 -1.67
CA THR A 102 14.58 1.91 -1.43
C THR A 102 15.81 2.19 -2.28
N VAL A 103 15.66 2.49 -3.57
CA VAL A 103 16.77 2.85 -4.47
C VAL A 103 17.41 4.16 -4.04
N ILE A 104 16.66 5.14 -3.55
CA ILE A 104 17.21 6.39 -2.97
C ILE A 104 18.12 6.06 -1.79
N ALA A 105 17.68 5.20 -0.88
CA ALA A 105 18.42 4.88 0.34
C ALA A 105 19.62 3.95 0.08
N GLU A 106 19.46 2.92 -0.75
CA GLU A 106 20.37 1.77 -0.84
C GLU A 106 20.97 1.54 -2.23
N GLY A 107 20.45 2.22 -3.27
CA GLY A 107 20.91 2.06 -4.65
C GLY A 107 22.25 2.73 -4.90
N THR A 108 22.98 2.23 -5.91
CA THR A 108 24.18 2.87 -6.43
C THR A 108 23.84 4.18 -7.17
N PRO A 109 24.81 5.08 -7.41
CA PRO A 109 24.56 6.28 -8.23
C PRO A 109 23.98 5.95 -9.61
N GLU A 110 24.43 4.87 -10.25
CA GLU A 110 23.97 4.41 -11.56
C GLU A 110 22.52 3.92 -11.49
N GLN A 111 22.17 3.16 -10.44
CA GLN A 111 20.79 2.69 -10.20
C GLN A 111 19.85 3.86 -9.95
N ARG A 112 20.25 4.82 -9.12
CA ARG A 112 19.47 6.05 -8.89
C ARG A 112 19.24 6.83 -10.19
N ALA A 113 20.29 7.06 -10.96
CA ALA A 113 20.20 7.78 -12.24
C ALA A 113 19.32 7.06 -13.26
N ARG A 114 19.33 5.72 -13.25
CA ARG A 114 18.55 4.90 -14.19
C ARG A 114 17.08 4.78 -13.81
N PHE A 115 16.76 4.51 -12.54
CA PHE A 115 15.44 4.08 -12.15
C PHE A 115 14.55 5.19 -11.55
N LEU A 116 15.12 6.18 -10.83
CA LEU A 116 14.29 7.17 -10.15
C LEU A 116 13.50 8.09 -11.10
N PRO A 117 14.10 8.66 -12.17
CA PRO A 117 13.37 9.56 -13.05
C PRO A 117 12.16 8.91 -13.75
N PRO A 118 12.25 7.69 -14.32
CA PRO A 118 11.09 7.07 -14.96
C PRO A 118 10.00 6.64 -13.96
N ILE A 119 10.36 6.25 -12.73
CA ILE A 119 9.36 6.00 -11.66
C ILE A 119 8.58 7.28 -11.37
N LEU A 120 9.27 8.41 -11.13
CA LEU A 120 8.60 9.67 -10.83
C LEU A 120 7.69 10.16 -11.95
N ARG A 121 8.11 9.97 -13.22
CA ARG A 121 7.30 10.36 -14.37
C ARG A 121 6.15 9.40 -14.69
N GLY A 122 6.10 8.22 -14.05
CA GLY A 122 5.16 7.17 -14.40
C GLY A 122 5.47 6.50 -15.75
N ASP A 123 6.74 6.52 -16.19
CA ASP A 123 7.17 5.84 -17.42
C ASP A 123 7.37 4.35 -17.18
N GLU A 124 7.74 3.96 -15.97
CA GLU A 124 7.99 2.58 -15.55
C GLU A 124 7.14 2.23 -14.33
N VAL A 125 6.37 1.15 -14.46
CA VAL A 125 5.52 0.59 -13.40
C VAL A 125 6.27 -0.55 -12.73
N TRP A 126 6.19 -0.60 -11.41
CA TRP A 126 6.88 -1.61 -10.60
C TRP A 126 5.90 -2.48 -9.83
N CYS A 127 6.25 -3.74 -9.64
CA CYS A 127 5.55 -4.68 -8.75
C CYS A 127 6.48 -5.22 -7.67
N GLN A 128 5.92 -5.94 -6.68
CA GLN A 128 6.67 -6.48 -5.55
C GLN A 128 6.61 -8.00 -5.52
N GLY A 129 7.77 -8.66 -5.64
CA GLY A 129 7.94 -10.11 -5.58
C GLY A 129 8.59 -10.58 -4.27
N PHE A 130 7.88 -10.42 -3.14
CA PHE A 130 8.40 -10.79 -1.82
C PHE A 130 7.86 -12.13 -1.35
N SER A 131 6.55 -12.23 -1.14
CA SER A 131 5.89 -13.40 -0.58
C SER A 131 5.96 -14.62 -1.50
N GLU A 132 6.00 -15.81 -0.88
CA GLU A 132 5.89 -17.10 -1.55
C GLU A 132 4.69 -17.87 -0.97
N PRO A 133 4.18 -18.92 -1.65
CA PRO A 133 3.04 -19.69 -1.15
C PRO A 133 3.21 -20.19 0.30
N ASN A 134 4.44 -20.47 0.72
CA ASN A 134 4.78 -20.95 2.07
C ASN A 134 5.58 -19.93 2.91
N ALA A 135 5.81 -18.72 2.43
CA ALA A 135 6.62 -17.70 3.10
C ALA A 135 5.99 -16.31 2.98
N GLY A 136 4.94 -16.05 3.76
CA GLY A 136 4.33 -14.73 3.95
C GLY A 136 4.80 -14.08 5.25
N SER A 137 4.17 -14.39 6.38
CA SER A 137 4.57 -13.86 7.69
C SER A 137 6.00 -14.28 8.11
N ASP A 138 6.43 -15.48 7.76
CA ASP A 138 7.83 -15.94 7.90
C ASP A 138 8.58 -15.74 6.57
N LEU A 139 8.67 -14.50 6.12
CA LEU A 139 9.29 -14.14 4.84
C LEU A 139 10.75 -14.62 4.75
N ALA A 140 11.45 -14.70 5.88
CA ALA A 140 12.83 -15.20 5.93
C ALA A 140 12.98 -16.70 5.59
N SER A 141 11.88 -17.43 5.46
CA SER A 141 11.86 -18.82 5.00
C SER A 141 11.69 -18.99 3.49
N MET A 142 11.73 -17.90 2.73
CA MET A 142 11.60 -17.92 1.26
C MET A 142 12.63 -18.85 0.60
N ARG A 143 12.24 -19.39 -0.56
CA ARG A 143 13.03 -20.41 -1.31
C ARG A 143 13.39 -20.03 -2.72
N THR A 144 12.79 -18.98 -3.30
CA THR A 144 13.17 -18.48 -4.63
C THR A 144 14.67 -18.26 -4.65
N ARG A 145 15.39 -19.09 -5.42
CA ARG A 145 16.85 -19.17 -5.39
C ARG A 145 17.44 -18.32 -6.51
N ALA A 146 18.54 -17.66 -6.22
CA ALA A 146 19.38 -16.98 -7.20
C ALA A 146 20.81 -17.50 -7.09
N VAL A 147 21.34 -18.05 -8.17
CA VAL A 147 22.70 -18.56 -8.25
C VAL A 147 23.50 -17.66 -9.18
N ARG A 148 24.64 -17.17 -8.72
CA ARG A 148 25.50 -16.33 -9.56
C ARG A 148 26.13 -17.14 -10.69
N ASP A 149 26.01 -16.63 -11.91
CA ASP A 149 26.63 -17.17 -13.13
C ASP A 149 27.25 -16.01 -13.92
N GLY A 150 28.53 -15.79 -13.70
CA GLY A 150 29.26 -14.65 -14.28
C GLY A 150 28.74 -13.30 -13.78
N ASP A 151 28.25 -12.49 -14.71
CA ASP A 151 27.69 -11.17 -14.43
C ASP A 151 26.17 -11.17 -14.21
N ASP A 152 25.54 -12.35 -14.16
CA ASP A 152 24.12 -12.55 -13.92
C ASP A 152 23.88 -13.39 -12.67
N TYR A 153 22.66 -13.27 -12.13
CA TYR A 153 22.01 -14.26 -11.28
C TYR A 153 21.06 -15.07 -12.13
N VAL A 154 21.06 -16.39 -11.99
CA VAL A 154 20.04 -17.30 -12.54
C VAL A 154 19.03 -17.54 -11.44
N VAL A 155 17.80 -17.09 -11.66
CA VAL A 155 16.73 -17.05 -10.64
C VAL A 155 15.66 -18.08 -10.98
N SER A 156 15.35 -18.94 -10.00
CA SER A 156 14.26 -19.93 -10.12
C SER A 156 13.42 -19.97 -8.84
N GLY A 157 12.10 -20.03 -8.99
CA GLY A 157 11.17 -20.08 -7.88
C GLY A 157 9.79 -19.57 -8.20
N GLN A 158 9.02 -19.24 -7.15
CA GLN A 158 7.64 -18.77 -7.28
C GLN A 158 7.37 -17.66 -6.27
N LYS A 159 6.71 -16.60 -6.74
CA LYS A 159 6.18 -15.52 -5.89
C LYS A 159 4.67 -15.49 -6.00
N ILE A 160 4.01 -14.95 -4.96
CA ILE A 160 2.55 -14.83 -4.89
C ILE A 160 2.16 -13.49 -4.29
N TRP A 161 0.94 -13.05 -4.58
CA TRP A 161 0.39 -11.76 -4.14
C TRP A 161 1.16 -10.56 -4.72
N THR A 162 1.67 -10.72 -5.94
CA THR A 162 2.39 -9.66 -6.64
C THR A 162 1.40 -8.69 -7.27
N SER A 163 1.23 -7.52 -6.65
CA SER A 163 0.28 -6.50 -7.10
C SER A 163 0.68 -5.93 -8.45
N HIS A 164 -0.28 -5.82 -9.37
CA HIS A 164 -0.13 -5.19 -10.70
C HIS A 164 0.94 -5.81 -11.61
N ALA A 165 1.34 -7.07 -11.36
CA ALA A 165 2.40 -7.73 -12.12
C ALA A 165 2.13 -7.81 -13.63
N GLU A 166 0.85 -7.90 -14.04
CA GLU A 166 0.46 -7.98 -15.46
C GLU A 166 0.83 -6.73 -16.27
N VAL A 167 1.00 -5.60 -15.60
CA VAL A 167 1.29 -4.32 -16.24
C VAL A 167 2.59 -3.68 -15.73
N ALA A 168 3.38 -4.41 -14.96
CA ALA A 168 4.65 -3.92 -14.43
C ALA A 168 5.80 -4.13 -15.43
N ASP A 169 6.72 -3.17 -15.46
CA ASP A 169 7.98 -3.25 -16.21
C ASP A 169 9.10 -3.87 -15.37
N TYR A 170 9.07 -3.64 -14.06
CA TYR A 170 10.07 -4.13 -13.10
C TYR A 170 9.43 -4.71 -11.86
N CYS A 171 10.15 -5.63 -11.24
CA CYS A 171 9.79 -6.20 -9.94
C CYS A 171 10.92 -5.97 -8.94
N GLU A 172 10.59 -5.41 -7.78
CA GLU A 172 11.44 -5.51 -6.60
C GLU A 172 11.35 -6.94 -6.05
N LEU A 173 12.41 -7.73 -6.25
CA LEU A 173 12.40 -9.15 -6.02
C LEU A 173 13.31 -9.57 -4.86
N LEU A 174 12.79 -10.32 -3.91
CA LEU A 174 13.59 -10.98 -2.89
C LEU A 174 13.94 -12.40 -3.30
N VAL A 175 15.23 -12.73 -3.20
CA VAL A 175 15.76 -14.04 -3.57
C VAL A 175 16.72 -14.57 -2.51
N ARG A 176 16.91 -15.90 -2.50
CA ARG A 176 17.89 -16.56 -1.69
C ARG A 176 19.18 -16.75 -2.47
N THR A 177 20.21 -16.03 -2.04
CA THR A 177 21.57 -16.15 -2.57
C THR A 177 22.50 -16.96 -1.68
N GLY A 178 22.20 -17.01 -0.35
CA GLY A 178 22.90 -17.84 0.61
C GLY A 178 22.25 -19.22 0.80
N ASP A 179 22.79 -19.99 1.75
CA ASP A 179 22.27 -21.31 2.11
C ASP A 179 20.85 -21.24 2.69
N GLU A 180 20.10 -22.35 2.60
CA GLU A 180 18.72 -22.42 3.09
C GLU A 180 18.60 -22.08 4.58
N ASP A 181 19.56 -22.51 5.39
CA ASP A 181 19.59 -22.28 6.83
C ASP A 181 20.06 -20.87 7.24
N SER A 182 20.53 -20.07 6.27
CA SER A 182 21.04 -18.71 6.55
C SER A 182 19.92 -17.72 6.94
N ARG A 183 18.64 -18.07 6.67
CA ARG A 183 17.44 -17.23 6.94
C ARG A 183 17.65 -15.79 6.46
N HIS A 184 17.62 -14.82 7.36
CA HIS A 184 17.79 -13.40 7.06
C HIS A 184 19.11 -13.05 6.36
N ARG A 185 20.20 -13.79 6.66
CA ARG A 185 21.56 -13.52 6.17
C ARG A 185 21.87 -14.14 4.80
N GLY A 186 20.91 -14.72 4.13
CA GLY A 186 21.09 -15.32 2.81
C GLY A 186 20.10 -14.78 1.79
N ILE A 187 19.59 -13.59 2.00
CA ILE A 187 18.60 -12.94 1.13
C ILE A 187 19.27 -11.78 0.41
N SER A 188 18.99 -11.63 -0.87
CA SER A 188 19.38 -10.46 -1.68
C SER A 188 18.14 -9.81 -2.29
N TRP A 189 18.22 -8.50 -2.54
CA TRP A 189 17.19 -7.70 -3.18
C TRP A 189 17.61 -7.37 -4.61
N LEU A 190 16.81 -7.76 -5.60
CA LEU A 190 17.12 -7.60 -7.03
C LEU A 190 16.05 -6.77 -7.73
N ILE A 191 16.45 -6.05 -8.78
CA ILE A 191 15.56 -5.42 -9.76
C ILE A 191 15.41 -6.38 -10.92
N LEU A 192 14.24 -7.01 -11.04
CA LEU A 192 13.92 -7.95 -12.10
C LEU A 192 13.14 -7.24 -13.22
N PRO A 193 13.64 -7.18 -14.47
CA PRO A 193 12.82 -6.80 -15.62
C PRO A 193 11.74 -7.84 -15.86
N MET A 194 10.47 -7.41 -15.96
CA MET A 194 9.33 -8.33 -16.05
C MET A 194 9.16 -8.98 -17.44
N ASP A 195 9.81 -8.42 -18.47
CA ASP A 195 9.87 -8.99 -19.83
C ASP A 195 11.01 -10.01 -20.02
N SER A 196 11.75 -10.35 -18.94
CA SER A 196 12.85 -11.32 -19.01
C SER A 196 12.34 -12.71 -19.40
N PRO A 197 13.05 -13.43 -20.30
CA PRO A 197 12.73 -14.81 -20.59
C PRO A 197 12.69 -15.69 -19.33
N GLY A 198 11.67 -16.54 -19.21
CA GLY A 198 11.46 -17.41 -18.05
C GLY A 198 10.55 -16.81 -16.97
N VAL A 199 10.08 -15.57 -17.12
CA VAL A 199 9.03 -14.99 -16.26
C VAL A 199 7.66 -15.37 -16.80
N ASP A 200 6.85 -16.08 -15.99
CA ASP A 200 5.47 -16.43 -16.30
C ASP A 200 4.55 -15.81 -15.22
N ILE A 201 3.63 -14.96 -15.66
CA ILE A 201 2.72 -14.18 -14.81
C ILE A 201 1.33 -14.80 -14.87
N ARG A 202 0.77 -15.20 -13.73
CA ARG A 202 -0.56 -15.80 -13.66
C ARG A 202 -1.45 -15.01 -12.73
N PRO A 203 -2.49 -14.33 -13.24
CA PRO A 203 -3.44 -13.57 -12.44
C PRO A 203 -4.14 -14.43 -11.38
N LEU A 204 -4.36 -13.86 -10.21
CA LEU A 204 -5.10 -14.46 -9.11
C LEU A 204 -6.47 -13.79 -8.98
N HIS A 205 -7.53 -14.59 -9.03
CA HIS A 205 -8.87 -14.11 -8.71
C HIS A 205 -9.08 -14.08 -7.20
N THR A 206 -9.33 -12.88 -6.68
CA THR A 206 -9.66 -12.69 -5.26
C THR A 206 -11.16 -12.92 -5.00
N ILE A 207 -11.54 -13.06 -3.73
CA ILE A 207 -12.97 -13.16 -3.34
C ILE A 207 -13.74 -11.87 -3.64
N ALA A 208 -13.06 -10.73 -3.83
CA ALA A 208 -13.67 -9.48 -4.24
C ALA A 208 -13.89 -9.39 -5.77
N GLY A 209 -13.52 -10.44 -6.53
CA GLY A 209 -13.64 -10.48 -7.98
C GLY A 209 -12.50 -9.82 -8.76
N SER A 210 -11.54 -9.21 -8.06
CA SER A 210 -10.39 -8.50 -8.67
C SER A 210 -9.28 -9.48 -9.06
N THR A 211 -8.54 -9.16 -10.12
CA THR A 211 -7.27 -9.80 -10.55
C THR A 211 -6.05 -8.93 -10.26
N GLU A 212 -6.13 -8.11 -9.23
CA GLU A 212 -5.07 -7.17 -8.82
C GLU A 212 -3.72 -7.86 -8.53
N PHE A 213 -3.76 -9.11 -8.10
CA PHE A 213 -2.58 -9.88 -7.72
C PHE A 213 -2.28 -10.98 -8.74
N ALA A 214 -1.00 -11.36 -8.82
CA ALA A 214 -0.55 -12.49 -9.63
C ALA A 214 0.38 -13.41 -8.84
N GLU A 215 0.51 -14.63 -9.33
CA GLU A 215 1.67 -15.50 -9.09
C GLU A 215 2.73 -15.22 -10.16
N LEU A 216 3.99 -15.22 -9.76
CA LEU A 216 5.13 -15.17 -10.65
C LEU A 216 5.86 -16.52 -10.59
N PHE A 217 5.98 -17.19 -11.72
CA PHE A 217 6.85 -18.36 -11.87
C PHE A 217 8.13 -17.90 -12.57
N LEU A 218 9.26 -18.23 -11.96
CA LEU A 218 10.59 -17.86 -12.44
C LEU A 218 11.34 -19.14 -12.78
N ASP A 219 11.65 -19.32 -14.06
CA ASP A 219 12.34 -20.50 -14.58
C ASP A 219 13.66 -20.07 -15.25
N GLU A 220 14.76 -20.22 -14.50
CA GLU A 220 16.12 -19.86 -14.90
C GLU A 220 16.25 -18.43 -15.45
N VAL A 221 15.52 -17.49 -14.85
CA VAL A 221 15.50 -16.07 -15.26
C VAL A 221 16.86 -15.43 -14.98
N ARG A 222 17.45 -14.82 -16.01
CA ARG A 222 18.72 -14.09 -15.87
C ARG A 222 18.49 -12.66 -15.43
N VAL A 223 19.10 -12.28 -14.31
CA VAL A 223 19.05 -10.94 -13.75
C VAL A 223 20.49 -10.42 -13.58
N PRO A 224 20.85 -9.30 -14.22
CA PRO A 224 22.21 -8.74 -14.10
C PRO A 224 22.61 -8.48 -12.64
N VAL A 225 23.85 -8.80 -12.26
CA VAL A 225 24.39 -8.48 -10.93
C VAL A 225 24.30 -6.98 -10.64
N ALA A 226 24.42 -6.14 -11.67
CA ALA A 226 24.23 -4.67 -11.55
C ALA A 226 22.83 -4.26 -11.07
N ASN A 227 21.84 -5.15 -11.18
CA ASN A 227 20.48 -4.93 -10.70
C ASN A 227 20.28 -5.35 -9.22
N ARG A 228 21.34 -5.77 -8.53
CA ARG A 228 21.26 -6.01 -7.08
C ARG A 228 21.36 -4.69 -6.31
N VAL A 229 20.41 -4.46 -5.42
CA VAL A 229 20.42 -3.30 -4.52
C VAL A 229 21.03 -3.72 -3.18
N GLY A 230 22.02 -2.99 -2.71
CA GLY A 230 22.84 -3.36 -1.56
C GLY A 230 23.80 -4.52 -1.83
N ASP A 231 24.43 -5.04 -0.78
CA ASP A 231 25.38 -6.16 -0.89
C ASP A 231 24.66 -7.51 -1.03
N GLU A 232 25.37 -8.51 -1.59
CA GLU A 232 24.88 -9.88 -1.65
C GLU A 232 24.67 -10.42 -0.22
N ASN A 233 23.52 -11.06 0.00
CA ASN A 233 23.08 -11.57 1.29
C ASN A 233 22.67 -10.49 2.32
N ASP A 234 22.64 -9.20 1.96
CA ASP A 234 22.18 -8.09 2.82
C ASP A 234 20.74 -7.61 2.47
N GLY A 235 20.07 -8.32 1.57
CA GLY A 235 18.74 -7.96 1.10
C GLY A 235 17.67 -7.91 2.20
N TRP A 236 17.87 -8.59 3.34
CA TRP A 236 16.98 -8.46 4.48
C TRP A 236 17.04 -7.05 5.10
N ARG A 237 18.21 -6.47 5.24
CA ARG A 237 18.37 -5.10 5.72
C ARG A 237 17.73 -4.12 4.74
N VAL A 238 17.97 -4.29 3.44
CA VAL A 238 17.31 -3.50 2.38
C VAL A 238 15.80 -3.62 2.48
N THR A 239 15.26 -4.84 2.66
CA THR A 239 13.82 -5.08 2.87
C THR A 239 13.27 -4.32 4.07
N MET A 240 14.02 -4.25 5.18
CA MET A 240 13.58 -3.49 6.36
C MET A 240 13.53 -1.99 6.09
N VAL A 241 14.39 -1.49 5.21
CA VAL A 241 14.33 -0.09 4.71
C VAL A 241 13.07 0.10 3.87
N THR A 242 12.80 -0.77 2.88
CA THR A 242 11.58 -0.75 2.07
C THR A 242 10.32 -0.70 2.95
N LEU A 243 10.19 -1.66 3.89
CA LEU A 243 9.04 -1.76 4.77
C LEU A 243 8.94 -0.60 5.79
N SER A 244 9.99 0.19 5.98
CA SER A 244 9.93 1.37 6.85
C SER A 244 9.14 2.51 6.21
N PHE A 245 9.15 2.62 4.89
CA PHE A 245 8.39 3.62 4.14
C PHE A 245 6.88 3.35 4.19
N GLU A 246 6.45 2.10 4.30
CA GLU A 246 5.04 1.73 4.49
C GLU A 246 4.45 2.21 5.83
N ARG A 247 5.29 2.58 6.81
CA ARG A 247 4.87 2.85 8.20
C ARG A 247 4.61 4.33 8.50
N GLY A 248 4.88 5.23 7.56
CA GLY A 248 4.72 6.67 7.76
C GLY A 248 3.28 7.12 7.52
N THR A 249 3.11 7.83 6.43
CA THR A 249 1.83 8.39 5.97
C THR A 249 1.13 7.51 4.92
N ALA A 250 1.66 6.32 4.63
CA ALA A 250 1.14 5.43 3.58
C ALA A 250 -0.37 5.16 3.68
N PHE A 251 -0.88 4.96 4.90
CA PHE A 251 -2.30 4.66 5.15
C PHE A 251 -3.18 5.89 5.38
N VAL A 252 -2.72 7.10 5.07
CA VAL A 252 -3.52 8.32 5.29
C VAL A 252 -4.71 8.36 4.34
N GLY A 253 -4.51 8.07 3.06
CA GLY A 253 -5.59 7.99 2.07
C GLY A 253 -6.65 6.97 2.50
N ASP A 254 -6.22 5.74 2.81
CA ASP A 254 -7.14 4.67 3.27
C ASP A 254 -7.94 5.06 4.52
N LEU A 255 -7.34 5.81 5.47
CA LEU A 255 -8.06 6.30 6.65
C LEU A 255 -9.12 7.33 6.29
N LEU A 256 -8.81 8.24 5.36
CA LEU A 256 -9.75 9.24 4.89
C LEU A 256 -10.90 8.60 4.14
N GLU A 257 -10.62 7.62 3.27
CA GLU A 257 -11.65 6.78 2.62
C GLU A 257 -12.54 6.07 3.65
N ALA A 258 -11.98 5.53 4.73
CA ALA A 258 -12.75 4.90 5.79
C ALA A 258 -13.67 5.90 6.53
N ILE A 259 -13.19 7.13 6.73
CA ILE A 259 -14.02 8.22 7.32
C ILE A 259 -15.19 8.57 6.39
N GLU A 260 -14.95 8.63 5.08
CA GLU A 260 -16.00 8.89 4.09
C GLU A 260 -16.97 7.72 3.97
N LEU A 261 -16.49 6.47 3.99
CA LEU A 261 -17.34 5.29 4.01
C LEU A 261 -18.29 5.31 5.23
N LEU A 262 -17.80 5.69 6.41
CA LEU A 262 -18.68 5.83 7.58
C LEU A 262 -19.76 6.89 7.35
N ALA A 263 -19.44 8.03 6.74
CA ALA A 263 -20.40 9.09 6.43
C ALA A 263 -21.45 8.59 5.42
N THR A 264 -21.04 7.87 4.39
CA THR A 264 -21.91 7.23 3.40
C THR A 264 -22.80 6.18 4.07
N THR A 265 -22.26 5.34 4.96
CA THR A 265 -22.98 4.33 5.73
C THR A 265 -24.05 4.97 6.64
N VAL A 266 -23.72 6.07 7.31
CA VAL A 266 -24.70 6.84 8.12
C VAL A 266 -25.81 7.44 7.26
N THR A 267 -25.46 7.92 6.06
CA THR A 267 -26.43 8.43 5.10
C THR A 267 -27.37 7.33 4.63
N LEU A 268 -26.84 6.14 4.33
CA LEU A 268 -27.63 4.95 4.01
C LEU A 268 -28.58 4.59 5.18
N ALA A 269 -28.10 4.54 6.42
CA ALA A 269 -28.92 4.24 7.59
C ALA A 269 -30.07 5.23 7.78
N ARG A 270 -29.86 6.50 7.49
CA ARG A 270 -30.91 7.53 7.51
C ARG A 270 -31.95 7.32 6.40
N ARG A 271 -31.48 7.00 5.20
CA ARG A 271 -32.35 6.78 4.03
C ARG A 271 -33.23 5.53 4.20
N THR A 272 -32.70 4.45 4.77
CA THR A 272 -33.44 3.20 5.01
C THR A 272 -34.27 3.22 6.30
N GLY A 273 -34.19 4.27 7.11
CA GLY A 273 -34.86 4.35 8.42
C GLY A 273 -34.15 3.61 9.55
N ALA A 274 -33.07 2.85 9.27
CA ALA A 274 -32.30 2.10 10.28
C ALA A 274 -31.68 3.03 11.35
N TRP A 275 -31.50 4.32 11.04
CA TRP A 275 -31.01 5.30 11.98
C TRP A 275 -31.93 5.53 13.20
N ALA A 276 -33.20 5.11 13.13
CA ALA A 276 -34.12 5.13 14.26
C ALA A 276 -33.66 4.20 15.40
N ASP A 277 -32.95 3.10 15.07
CA ASP A 277 -32.43 2.17 16.07
C ASP A 277 -31.28 2.80 16.87
N PRO A 278 -31.37 2.86 18.21
CA PRO A 278 -30.30 3.30 19.08
C PRO A 278 -29.03 2.44 18.97
N GLY A 279 -29.14 1.16 18.59
CA GLY A 279 -28.02 0.24 18.36
C GLY A 279 -27.16 0.70 17.18
N VAL A 280 -27.80 1.02 16.04
CA VAL A 280 -27.15 1.55 14.85
C VAL A 280 -26.40 2.87 15.17
N ARG A 281 -27.04 3.79 15.89
CA ARG A 281 -26.41 5.05 16.29
C ARG A 281 -25.21 4.86 17.20
N ARG A 282 -25.29 3.92 18.17
CA ARG A 282 -24.16 3.60 19.07
C ARG A 282 -23.00 3.02 18.28
N GLN A 283 -23.25 2.08 17.36
CA GLN A 283 -22.19 1.45 16.56
C GLN A 283 -21.51 2.47 15.66
N ALA A 284 -22.27 3.33 14.97
CA ALA A 284 -21.73 4.44 14.19
C ALA A 284 -20.89 5.38 15.05
N GLY A 285 -21.34 5.70 16.27
CA GLY A 285 -20.62 6.54 17.23
C GLY A 285 -19.29 5.92 17.69
N HIS A 286 -19.26 4.60 17.94
CA HIS A 286 -18.03 3.89 18.28
C HIS A 286 -17.03 3.90 17.12
N LEU A 287 -17.46 3.58 15.90
CA LEU A 287 -16.62 3.61 14.71
C LEU A 287 -16.08 5.01 14.45
N LYS A 288 -16.91 6.04 14.59
CA LYS A 288 -16.47 7.44 14.49
C LYS A 288 -15.38 7.76 15.50
N ALA A 289 -15.52 7.34 16.74
CA ALA A 289 -14.52 7.57 17.78
C ALA A 289 -13.20 6.82 17.50
N GLU A 290 -13.26 5.60 17.01
CA GLU A 290 -12.06 4.83 16.58
C GLU A 290 -11.35 5.54 15.42
N LEU A 291 -12.07 5.98 14.38
CA LEU A 291 -11.50 6.69 13.23
C LEU A 291 -10.92 8.06 13.63
N ASP A 292 -11.61 8.82 14.50
CA ASP A 292 -11.10 10.10 15.00
C ASP A 292 -9.83 9.93 15.85
N ALA A 293 -9.76 8.86 16.63
CA ALA A 293 -8.56 8.53 17.40
C ALA A 293 -7.38 8.19 16.48
N LEU A 294 -7.62 7.41 15.40
CA LEU A 294 -6.62 7.11 14.39
C LEU A 294 -6.15 8.37 13.67
N TRP A 295 -7.07 9.28 13.34
CA TRP A 295 -6.73 10.55 12.72
C TRP A 295 -5.89 11.46 13.65
N ALA A 296 -6.25 11.54 14.93
CA ALA A 296 -5.45 12.25 15.91
C ALA A 296 -4.05 11.65 16.09
N LEU A 297 -3.96 10.33 16.05
CA LEU A 297 -2.70 9.58 16.11
C LEU A 297 -1.81 9.86 14.88
N THR A 298 -2.39 9.87 13.69
CA THR A 298 -1.70 10.24 12.45
C THR A 298 -1.09 11.63 12.56
N LYS A 299 -1.88 12.63 12.95
CA LYS A 299 -1.38 14.01 13.14
C LYS A 299 -0.26 14.10 14.17
N ARG A 300 -0.36 13.35 15.26
CA ARG A 300 0.71 13.28 16.26
C ARG A 300 2.00 12.72 15.67
N ASN A 301 1.92 11.62 14.90
CA ASN A 301 3.06 10.98 14.27
C ASN A 301 3.73 11.89 13.22
N VAL A 302 2.92 12.56 12.40
CA VAL A 302 3.38 13.55 11.41
C VAL A 302 4.07 14.73 12.11
N SER A 303 3.46 15.29 13.16
CA SER A 303 4.09 16.37 13.96
C SER A 303 5.40 15.92 14.60
N GLN A 304 5.53 14.67 15.00
CA GLN A 304 6.78 14.13 15.52
C GLN A 304 7.81 14.01 14.41
N ALA A 305 7.46 13.43 13.26
CA ALA A 305 8.35 13.30 12.10
C ALA A 305 8.86 14.67 11.64
N ALA A 306 7.98 15.67 11.55
CA ALA A 306 8.35 17.03 11.18
C ALA A 306 9.38 17.69 12.12
N ARG A 307 9.38 17.30 13.40
CA ARG A 307 10.31 17.88 14.41
C ARG A 307 11.62 17.10 14.53
N THR A 308 11.60 15.80 14.31
CA THR A 308 12.75 14.90 14.59
C THR A 308 13.39 14.34 13.34
N GLY A 309 12.78 14.48 12.16
CA GLY A 309 13.19 13.82 10.93
C GLY A 309 12.95 12.30 10.94
N ILE A 310 12.41 11.73 12.01
CA ILE A 310 12.24 10.28 12.19
C ILE A 310 10.76 9.97 12.42
N PRO A 311 10.13 9.16 11.57
CA PRO A 311 8.78 8.65 11.83
C PRO A 311 8.76 7.92 13.18
N GLY A 312 7.78 8.25 14.02
CA GLY A 312 7.60 7.56 15.30
C GLY A 312 7.20 6.09 15.13
N VAL A 313 7.27 5.31 16.22
CA VAL A 313 6.81 3.90 16.26
C VAL A 313 5.31 3.72 15.98
N GLY A 314 4.62 4.81 15.70
CA GLY A 314 3.17 4.90 15.51
C GLY A 314 2.62 4.06 14.36
N GLY A 315 3.39 3.77 13.32
CA GLY A 315 2.90 3.05 12.14
C GLY A 315 2.42 1.63 12.43
N THR A 316 3.07 0.90 13.34
CA THR A 316 2.70 -0.49 13.68
C THR A 316 1.33 -0.59 14.38
N TYR A 317 1.11 0.20 15.44
CA TYR A 317 -0.18 0.17 16.13
C TYR A 317 -1.28 0.89 15.35
N PHE A 318 -0.92 1.88 14.51
CA PHE A 318 -1.85 2.47 13.57
C PHE A 318 -2.39 1.40 12.60
N LYS A 319 -1.49 0.68 11.91
CA LYS A 319 -1.86 -0.38 10.96
C LYS A 319 -2.76 -1.44 11.60
N LEU A 320 -2.43 -1.89 12.81
CA LEU A 320 -3.25 -2.85 13.56
C LEU A 320 -4.65 -2.30 13.85
N ALA A 321 -4.75 -1.11 14.44
CA ALA A 321 -6.02 -0.52 14.81
C ALA A 321 -6.84 -0.15 13.57
N TYR A 322 -6.21 0.41 12.53
CA TYR A 322 -6.87 0.76 11.28
C TYR A 322 -7.49 -0.47 10.60
N SER A 323 -6.70 -1.54 10.38
CA SER A 323 -7.20 -2.73 9.69
C SER A 323 -8.38 -3.40 10.42
N GLU A 324 -8.37 -3.40 11.75
CA GLU A 324 -9.47 -3.95 12.55
C GLU A 324 -10.69 -3.04 12.57
N THR A 325 -10.50 -1.71 12.64
CA THR A 325 -11.62 -0.74 12.55
C THR A 325 -12.25 -0.78 11.15
N ARG A 326 -11.43 -0.89 10.10
CA ARG A 326 -11.89 -0.98 8.71
C ARG A 326 -12.75 -2.22 8.47
N HIS A 327 -12.34 -3.37 9.04
CA HIS A 327 -13.12 -4.60 8.98
C HIS A 327 -14.47 -4.45 9.69
N LYS A 328 -14.51 -3.92 10.93
CA LYS A 328 -15.74 -3.62 11.67
C LYS A 328 -16.66 -2.65 10.90
N LEU A 329 -16.09 -1.66 10.23
CA LEU A 329 -16.85 -0.69 9.44
C LEU A 329 -17.53 -1.39 8.24
N GLY A 330 -16.80 -2.26 7.54
CA GLY A 330 -17.37 -3.07 6.45
C GLY A 330 -18.53 -3.94 6.93
N GLU A 331 -18.37 -4.66 8.05
CA GLU A 331 -19.47 -5.46 8.66
C GLU A 331 -20.68 -4.59 9.02
N PHE A 332 -20.44 -3.41 9.58
CA PHE A 332 -21.50 -2.46 9.91
C PHE A 332 -22.23 -1.99 8.67
N SER A 333 -21.51 -1.63 7.60
CA SER A 333 -22.10 -1.20 6.33
C SER A 333 -22.97 -2.29 5.71
N LEU A 334 -22.48 -3.53 5.69
CA LEU A 334 -23.25 -4.68 5.19
C LEU A 334 -24.52 -4.95 6.02
N SER A 335 -24.45 -4.82 7.34
CA SER A 335 -25.59 -5.05 8.22
C SER A 335 -26.78 -4.14 7.91
N LEU A 336 -26.52 -2.93 7.39
CA LEU A 336 -27.54 -1.96 7.01
C LEU A 336 -28.13 -2.22 5.61
N LEU A 337 -27.46 -3.01 4.79
CA LEU A 337 -27.95 -3.44 3.49
C LEU A 337 -28.89 -4.65 3.61
N GLU A 338 -28.92 -5.36 4.74
CA GLU A 338 -29.71 -6.57 4.96
C GLU A 338 -29.55 -7.57 3.79
N ARG A 339 -30.66 -7.95 3.12
CA ARG A 339 -30.64 -8.87 1.97
C ARG A 339 -29.94 -8.28 0.74
N ALA A 340 -29.91 -6.95 0.61
CA ALA A 340 -29.18 -6.27 -0.46
C ALA A 340 -27.67 -6.52 -0.39
N GLY A 341 -27.12 -6.72 0.81
CA GLY A 341 -25.72 -7.08 1.03
C GLY A 341 -25.29 -8.45 0.44
N LEU A 342 -26.21 -9.20 -0.14
CA LEU A 342 -25.92 -10.43 -0.89
C LEU A 342 -25.71 -10.17 -2.39
N ALA A 343 -25.93 -8.93 -2.86
CA ALA A 343 -25.76 -8.58 -4.26
C ALA A 343 -24.30 -8.16 -4.54
N ALA A 344 -23.78 -8.63 -5.67
CA ALA A 344 -22.47 -8.22 -6.17
C ALA A 344 -22.53 -6.93 -7.02
N HIS A 345 -23.67 -6.25 -7.06
CA HIS A 345 -23.90 -5.01 -7.82
C HIS A 345 -24.90 -4.13 -7.09
N ASP A 346 -24.91 -2.85 -7.41
CA ASP A 346 -25.87 -1.91 -6.84
C ASP A 346 -27.29 -2.32 -7.24
N ILE A 347 -28.21 -2.26 -6.30
CA ILE A 347 -29.60 -2.65 -6.50
C ILE A 347 -30.57 -1.49 -6.25
N GLU A 348 -31.71 -1.51 -6.92
CA GLU A 348 -32.77 -0.54 -6.69
C GLU A 348 -33.45 -0.81 -5.34
N GLY A 349 -33.58 0.22 -4.51
CA GLY A 349 -34.24 0.10 -3.20
C GLY A 349 -35.73 -0.22 -3.38
N LEU A 350 -36.25 -1.14 -2.57
CA LEU A 350 -37.65 -1.62 -2.61
C LEU A 350 -38.68 -0.50 -2.37
N ASP A 351 -38.26 0.60 -1.78
CA ASP A 351 -39.07 1.76 -1.43
C ASP A 351 -39.05 2.89 -2.50
N GLY A 352 -38.39 2.64 -3.66
CA GLY A 352 -38.21 3.65 -4.70
C GLY A 352 -37.21 4.76 -4.35
N GLY A 353 -36.41 4.58 -3.27
CA GLY A 353 -35.44 5.54 -2.77
C GLY A 353 -34.13 5.63 -3.58
N GLY A 354 -34.10 5.10 -4.81
CA GLY A 354 -32.93 5.06 -5.69
C GLY A 354 -31.97 3.89 -5.39
N LEU A 355 -30.83 3.86 -6.08
CA LEU A 355 -29.83 2.77 -5.97
C LEU A 355 -29.25 2.66 -4.56
N LEU A 356 -29.17 1.43 -4.04
CA LEU A 356 -28.41 1.07 -2.87
C LEU A 356 -26.99 0.68 -3.32
N PRO A 357 -25.93 1.22 -2.72
CA PRO A 357 -24.54 0.97 -3.12
C PRO A 357 -24.06 -0.42 -2.62
N ALA A 358 -24.83 -1.46 -2.92
CA ALA A 358 -24.57 -2.80 -2.41
C ALA A 358 -23.29 -3.37 -3.01
N GLY A 359 -23.08 -3.23 -4.32
CA GLY A 359 -21.89 -3.75 -5.00
C GLY A 359 -20.62 -3.15 -4.45
N VAL A 360 -20.55 -1.83 -4.34
CA VAL A 360 -19.37 -1.11 -3.81
C VAL A 360 -19.12 -1.49 -2.35
N MET A 361 -20.16 -1.54 -1.49
CA MET A 361 -19.98 -1.86 -0.08
C MET A 361 -19.58 -3.33 0.16
N VAL A 362 -20.07 -4.26 -0.66
CA VAL A 362 -19.68 -5.67 -0.59
C VAL A 362 -18.23 -5.85 -1.03
N GLU A 363 -17.85 -5.28 -2.17
CA GLU A 363 -16.47 -5.31 -2.65
C GLU A 363 -15.51 -4.72 -1.61
N ASP A 364 -15.85 -3.58 -1.08
CA ASP A 364 -15.06 -2.87 -0.09
C ASP A 364 -14.90 -3.66 1.22
N TRP A 365 -15.95 -4.34 1.69
CA TRP A 365 -15.85 -5.25 2.83
C TRP A 365 -14.92 -6.44 2.55
N LEU A 366 -15.08 -7.09 1.37
CA LEU A 366 -14.24 -8.22 0.96
C LEU A 366 -12.76 -7.81 0.86
N ARG A 367 -12.47 -6.65 0.28
CA ARG A 367 -11.11 -6.08 0.25
C ARG A 367 -10.59 -5.76 1.65
N GLY A 368 -11.45 -5.24 2.53
CA GLY A 368 -11.13 -4.93 3.91
C GLY A 368 -10.61 -6.11 4.73
N ILE A 369 -11.03 -7.35 4.40
CA ILE A 369 -10.54 -8.57 5.04
C ILE A 369 -9.02 -8.72 4.81
N SER A 370 -8.53 -8.43 3.62
CA SER A 370 -7.12 -8.52 3.26
C SER A 370 -6.24 -7.61 4.09
N LEU A 371 -6.75 -6.46 4.55
CA LEU A 371 -6.00 -5.50 5.36
C LEU A 371 -5.55 -6.06 6.71
N THR A 372 -6.22 -7.08 7.25
CA THR A 372 -5.78 -7.76 8.48
C THR A 372 -4.65 -8.76 8.24
N ILE A 373 -4.32 -9.03 6.96
CA ILE A 373 -3.34 -10.04 6.53
C ILE A 373 -2.13 -9.37 5.86
N ALA A 374 -2.35 -8.49 4.89
CA ALA A 374 -1.32 -7.79 4.13
C ALA A 374 -0.45 -6.85 4.99
N ALA A 375 0.73 -6.47 4.53
CA ALA A 375 1.67 -5.57 5.22
C ALA A 375 1.96 -5.97 6.68
N GLY A 376 2.04 -7.28 6.93
CA GLY A 376 2.15 -7.88 8.27
C GLY A 376 0.79 -8.08 8.93
N THR A 377 0.44 -9.35 9.20
CA THR A 377 -0.84 -9.72 9.80
C THR A 377 -1.08 -9.00 11.13
N SER A 378 -2.36 -8.91 11.55
CA SER A 378 -2.71 -8.37 12.88
C SER A 378 -1.93 -9.06 14.01
N GLN A 379 -1.62 -10.37 13.88
CA GLN A 379 -0.82 -11.13 14.85
C GLN A 379 0.65 -10.68 14.83
N ILE A 380 1.24 -10.51 13.65
CA ILE A 380 2.61 -9.99 13.51
C ILE A 380 2.70 -8.56 14.08
N GLN A 381 1.72 -7.70 13.82
CA GLN A 381 1.69 -6.36 14.39
C GLN A 381 1.61 -6.38 15.92
N ARG A 382 0.80 -7.29 16.51
CA ARG A 382 0.74 -7.49 17.97
C ARG A 382 2.08 -7.95 18.54
N ASN A 383 2.78 -8.86 17.87
CA ASN A 383 4.11 -9.29 18.28
C ASN A 383 5.11 -8.14 18.26
N ILE A 384 5.10 -7.32 17.18
CA ILE A 384 5.99 -6.15 17.10
C ILE A 384 5.66 -5.14 18.21
N VAL A 385 4.38 -4.87 18.49
CA VAL A 385 3.98 -3.99 19.60
C VAL A 385 4.46 -4.57 20.94
N GLY A 386 4.18 -5.85 21.19
CA GLY A 386 4.58 -6.52 22.44
C GLY A 386 6.09 -6.50 22.66
N GLU A 387 6.84 -6.98 21.68
CA GLU A 387 8.28 -7.17 21.83
C GLU A 387 9.09 -5.87 21.71
N ARG A 388 8.79 -5.01 20.72
CA ARG A 388 9.63 -3.85 20.41
C ARG A 388 9.15 -2.54 21.04
N ILE A 389 7.85 -2.40 21.32
CA ILE A 389 7.30 -1.17 21.89
C ILE A 389 7.13 -1.34 23.40
N LEU A 390 6.54 -2.46 23.86
CA LEU A 390 6.28 -2.71 25.27
C LEU A 390 7.43 -3.44 25.97
N GLY A 391 8.45 -3.95 25.22
CA GLY A 391 9.60 -4.65 25.81
C GLY A 391 9.26 -6.00 26.43
N LEU A 392 8.15 -6.63 26.03
CA LEU A 392 7.76 -7.94 26.52
C LEU A 392 8.73 -9.03 25.98
N PRO A 393 8.93 -10.13 26.71
CA PRO A 393 9.78 -11.22 26.25
C PRO A 393 9.21 -11.86 24.98
N LYS A 394 10.09 -12.28 24.09
CA LYS A 394 9.71 -13.05 22.90
C LYS A 394 9.08 -14.37 23.29
N GLU A 395 8.12 -14.82 22.47
CA GLU A 395 7.56 -16.16 22.61
C GLU A 395 8.68 -17.22 22.50
N PRO A 396 8.73 -18.22 23.39
CA PRO A 396 9.73 -19.29 23.30
C PRO A 396 9.62 -20.00 21.93
N GLN A 397 10.71 -20.09 21.20
CA GLN A 397 10.73 -20.90 19.98
C GLN A 397 10.60 -22.37 20.36
N ALA A 398 9.71 -23.10 19.70
CA ALA A 398 9.64 -24.56 19.85
C ALA A 398 11.01 -25.16 19.50
N ALA A 399 11.47 -26.11 20.33
CA ALA A 399 12.72 -26.82 20.05
C ALA A 399 12.65 -27.48 18.65
N PRO A 400 13.75 -27.50 17.87
CA PRO A 400 13.77 -28.17 16.58
C PRO A 400 13.29 -29.62 16.73
N GLY A 401 12.20 -29.99 16.04
CA GLY A 401 11.63 -31.33 16.05
C GLY A 401 10.32 -31.53 16.84
N GLN A 402 9.83 -30.55 17.59
CA GLN A 402 8.47 -30.59 18.13
C GLN A 402 7.49 -30.01 17.09
N LYS A 403 6.82 -30.89 16.33
CA LYS A 403 5.64 -30.54 15.58
C LYS A 403 4.52 -30.23 16.58
N ARG A 404 3.95 -29.02 16.49
CA ARG A 404 2.66 -28.70 17.13
C ARG A 404 1.50 -29.38 16.40
#